data_d36d19779f597395d6861e4b504df6b7
#
_entry.id   d36d19779f597395d6861e4b504df6b7
#
_cell.length_a   1.000
_cell.length_b   1.000
_cell.length_c   1.000
_cell.angle_alpha   90.00
_cell.angle_beta   90.00
_cell.angle_gamma   90.00
#
_symmetry.space_group_name_H-M   'P 1'
#
loop_
_entity.id
_entity.type
_entity.pdbx_description
1 polymer ?
#
loop_
_entity_poly.entity_id
_entity_poly.type
_entity_poly.pdbx_seq_one_letter_code
_entity_poly.pdbx_strand_id
1 'polypeptide(L)'
;DFGQTFHDKPIDARYDSSWNRWWGKDWILFDGYGESCGAEDGLDKCLAYLPDLKNTDPNAKPVNIPEFLKDKWKSPDKDHDIPAALKYRQGSMSVAQFEAHWLASWVEEFGIDGFRCDTVKYVSKDSWKLLKEYSTEALEHWRAKNKGKDPAASWTDPFYMTGEVWAFTNDPNDKSEYAKKGGFDSLIDFYFNPDGVNLNTCITPD
;
A
#
# COMPACT_ATOMS: atom_id res chain seq x y z
N ASP A 1 16.03 -11.19 2.06
CA ASP A 1 16.59 -12.27 1.25
C ASP A 1 17.11 -13.36 2.19
N PHE A 2 16.36 -14.39 2.43
CA PHE A 2 16.69 -15.51 3.31
C PHE A 2 17.48 -16.58 2.58
N GLY A 3 18.32 -16.19 1.64
CA GLY A 3 19.11 -17.09 0.80
C GLY A 3 18.26 -17.85 -0.23
N GLN A 4 17.05 -17.40 -0.45
CA GLN A 4 16.15 -17.99 -1.44
C GLN A 4 16.14 -17.14 -2.70
N THR A 5 16.34 -17.76 -3.82
CA THR A 5 16.18 -17.14 -5.14
C THR A 5 14.75 -17.34 -5.59
N PHE A 6 14.09 -16.27 -6.05
CA PHE A 6 12.85 -16.41 -6.78
C PHE A 6 13.14 -17.08 -8.12
N HIS A 7 12.39 -18.14 -8.42
CA HIS A 7 12.49 -18.84 -9.68
C HIS A 7 11.37 -18.42 -10.62
N ASP A 8 11.63 -18.52 -11.91
CA ASP A 8 10.69 -18.23 -12.98
C ASP A 8 9.46 -19.16 -13.00
N LYS A 9 9.40 -20.11 -12.09
CA LYS A 9 8.28 -21.04 -11.98
C LYS A 9 7.41 -20.66 -10.80
N PRO A 10 6.11 -20.51 -11.03
CA PRO A 10 5.18 -20.35 -9.94
C PRO A 10 5.30 -21.54 -9.01
N ILE A 11 5.29 -21.28 -7.74
CA ILE A 11 5.25 -22.26 -6.65
C ILE A 11 6.34 -23.31 -6.67
N ASP A 12 7.35 -22.98 -5.98
CA ASP A 12 8.14 -23.97 -5.30
C ASP A 12 7.56 -24.13 -3.88
N ALA A 13 7.17 -25.34 -3.50
CA ALA A 13 6.64 -25.64 -2.16
C ALA A 13 7.58 -25.20 -1.03
N ARG A 14 8.84 -24.96 -1.31
CA ARG A 14 9.84 -24.37 -0.39
C ARG A 14 9.51 -22.90 -0.07
N TYR A 15 9.01 -22.13 -1.02
CA TYR A 15 8.64 -20.73 -0.80
C TYR A 15 7.34 -20.63 -0.04
N ASP A 16 6.38 -21.46 -0.37
CA ASP A 16 5.11 -21.53 0.32
C ASP A 16 5.32 -21.72 1.83
N SER A 17 6.16 -22.68 2.21
CA SER A 17 6.48 -22.90 3.62
C SER A 17 7.24 -21.74 4.26
N SER A 18 8.05 -21.00 3.52
CA SER A 18 8.79 -19.84 4.01
C SER A 18 7.89 -18.65 4.25
N TRP A 19 7.04 -18.30 3.31
CA TRP A 19 6.09 -17.22 3.46
C TRP A 19 5.10 -17.50 4.59
N ASN A 20 4.60 -18.74 4.69
CA ASN A 20 3.76 -19.16 5.79
C ASN A 20 4.44 -19.04 7.15
N ARG A 21 5.72 -19.35 7.21
CA ARG A 21 6.49 -19.26 8.45
C ARG A 21 6.72 -17.81 8.88
N TRP A 22 6.84 -16.88 7.92
CA TRP A 22 7.07 -15.47 8.20
C TRP A 22 5.80 -14.75 8.57
N TRP A 23 4.86 -14.72 7.64
CA TRP A 23 3.64 -13.95 7.77
C TRP A 23 2.52 -14.72 8.47
N GLY A 24 2.50 -16.03 8.32
CA GLY A 24 1.39 -16.88 8.76
C GLY A 24 0.22 -16.90 7.77
N LYS A 25 -0.57 -17.94 7.89
CA LYS A 25 -1.71 -18.20 7.00
C LYS A 25 -2.78 -17.12 7.01
N ASP A 26 -2.87 -16.38 8.13
CA ASP A 26 -3.88 -15.34 8.27
C ASP A 26 -3.53 -14.08 7.49
N TRP A 27 -2.25 -13.89 7.11
CA TRP A 27 -1.77 -12.72 6.41
C TRP A 27 -1.65 -12.92 4.91
N ILE A 28 -1.26 -14.11 4.48
CA ILE A 28 -0.91 -14.40 3.09
C ILE A 28 -2.04 -15.16 2.41
N LEU A 29 -2.38 -14.71 1.22
CA LEU A 29 -3.26 -15.41 0.30
C LEU A 29 -2.42 -16.38 -0.51
N PHE A 30 -2.67 -17.68 -0.32
CA PHE A 30 -2.01 -18.75 -1.10
C PHE A 30 -2.89 -19.32 -2.21
N ASP A 31 -4.19 -19.12 -2.11
CA ASP A 31 -5.14 -19.58 -3.10
C ASP A 31 -4.97 -18.76 -4.40
N GLY A 32 -4.55 -19.41 -5.44
CA GLY A 32 -4.22 -18.75 -6.71
C GLY A 32 -2.76 -18.85 -7.09
N TYR A 33 -1.92 -19.36 -6.19
CA TYR A 33 -0.61 -19.85 -6.57
C TYR A 33 -0.77 -21.07 -7.46
N GLY A 34 -0.47 -20.93 -8.68
CA GLY A 34 -0.52 -21.96 -9.66
C GLY A 34 0.01 -21.46 -10.98
N GLU A 35 -0.22 -22.19 -12.01
CA GLU A 35 0.14 -21.80 -13.38
C GLU A 35 -0.47 -20.45 -13.78
N SER A 36 -1.50 -20.00 -13.07
CA SER A 36 -2.17 -18.70 -13.25
C SER A 36 -1.59 -17.56 -12.43
N CYS A 37 -0.54 -17.78 -11.65
CA CYS A 37 0.16 -16.74 -10.89
C CYS A 37 1.07 -15.89 -11.78
N GLY A 38 0.64 -15.57 -12.96
CA GLY A 38 1.30 -14.66 -13.88
C GLY A 38 0.45 -13.41 -13.99
N ALA A 39 1.05 -12.28 -14.03
CA ALA A 39 0.61 -10.95 -14.48
C ALA A 39 -0.91 -10.66 -14.66
N GLU A 40 -1.80 -11.46 -14.12
CA GLU A 40 -3.23 -11.24 -14.26
C GLU A 40 -3.77 -10.34 -13.17
N ASP A 41 -4.58 -9.40 -13.59
CA ASP A 41 -5.27 -8.46 -12.75
C ASP A 41 -6.23 -9.15 -11.78
N GLY A 42 -5.99 -9.00 -10.50
CA GLY A 42 -6.88 -9.48 -9.46
C GLY A 42 -6.51 -8.93 -8.10
N LEU A 43 -7.52 -8.61 -7.31
CA LEU A 43 -7.33 -8.10 -5.94
C LEU A 43 -6.82 -9.17 -4.98
N ASP A 44 -7.02 -10.43 -5.32
CA ASP A 44 -6.70 -11.59 -4.48
C ASP A 44 -5.78 -12.56 -5.24
N LYS A 45 -4.88 -12.04 -6.05
CA LYS A 45 -3.97 -12.85 -6.85
C LYS A 45 -2.53 -12.41 -6.65
N CYS A 46 -1.64 -13.37 -6.73
CA CYS A 46 -0.21 -13.05 -6.72
C CYS A 46 0.18 -12.24 -7.97
N LEU A 47 1.12 -11.32 -7.80
CA LEU A 47 1.70 -10.53 -8.86
C LEU A 47 3.15 -11.00 -9.08
N ALA A 48 3.49 -11.35 -10.31
CA ALA A 48 4.84 -11.73 -10.68
C ALA A 48 5.46 -12.76 -9.71
N TYR A 49 4.71 -13.79 -9.38
CA TYR A 49 5.12 -14.87 -8.47
C TYR A 49 5.30 -14.46 -7.00
N LEU A 50 4.93 -13.24 -6.62
CA LEU A 50 4.91 -12.81 -5.23
C LEU A 50 3.56 -13.13 -4.60
N PRO A 51 3.55 -13.60 -3.35
CA PRO A 51 2.31 -13.80 -2.61
C PRO A 51 1.59 -12.47 -2.39
N ASP A 52 0.29 -12.54 -2.33
CA ASP A 52 -0.55 -11.41 -1.98
C ASP A 52 -0.86 -11.39 -0.48
N LEU A 53 -1.08 -10.22 0.07
CA LEU A 53 -1.55 -10.02 1.44
C LEU A 53 -3.08 -10.01 1.47
N LYS A 54 -3.67 -10.54 2.54
CA LYS A 54 -5.13 -10.56 2.73
C LYS A 54 -5.66 -9.18 3.13
N ASN A 55 -5.42 -8.19 2.31
CA ASN A 55 -5.73 -6.79 2.58
C ASN A 55 -6.94 -6.26 1.79
N THR A 56 -7.68 -7.12 1.11
CA THR A 56 -8.81 -6.74 0.25
C THR A 56 -9.99 -6.19 1.04
N ASP A 57 -10.25 -6.72 2.24
CA ASP A 57 -11.34 -6.30 3.11
C ASP A 57 -10.82 -5.68 4.41
N PRO A 58 -10.98 -4.35 4.59
CA PRO A 58 -10.62 -3.66 5.83
C PRO A 58 -11.37 -4.18 7.07
N ASN A 59 -12.55 -4.76 6.87
CA ASN A 59 -13.38 -5.31 7.95
C ASN A 59 -13.20 -6.82 8.13
N ALA A 60 -12.21 -7.41 7.48
CA ALA A 60 -11.89 -8.82 7.65
C ALA A 60 -11.57 -9.16 9.12
N LYS A 61 -11.64 -10.45 9.42
CA LYS A 61 -11.32 -10.94 10.75
C LYS A 61 -9.95 -10.44 11.21
N PRO A 62 -9.86 -9.91 12.44
CA PRO A 62 -8.59 -9.49 13.00
C PRO A 62 -7.56 -10.61 13.04
N VAL A 63 -6.32 -10.26 12.78
CA VAL A 63 -5.17 -11.15 12.76
C VAL A 63 -4.14 -10.74 13.83
N ASN A 64 -3.28 -11.67 14.21
CA ASN A 64 -2.15 -11.37 15.07
C ASN A 64 -0.97 -10.85 14.24
N ILE A 65 -0.17 -9.99 14.85
CA ILE A 65 1.11 -9.57 14.26
C ILE A 65 1.99 -10.82 14.05
N PRO A 66 2.64 -10.96 12.88
CA PRO A 66 3.51 -12.08 12.59
C PRO A 66 4.64 -12.26 13.62
N GLU A 67 4.98 -13.50 13.93
CA GLU A 67 5.97 -13.79 14.98
C GLU A 67 7.36 -13.18 14.69
N PHE A 68 7.78 -13.14 13.41
CA PHE A 68 9.06 -12.54 13.06
C PHE A 68 9.11 -11.03 13.36
N LEU A 69 7.98 -10.31 13.24
CA LEU A 69 7.89 -8.91 13.64
C LEU A 69 7.89 -8.76 15.15
N LYS A 70 7.21 -9.65 15.88
CA LYS A 70 7.26 -9.66 17.33
C LYS A 70 8.68 -9.88 17.85
N ASP A 71 9.42 -10.79 17.25
CA ASP A 71 10.80 -11.08 17.64
C ASP A 71 11.73 -9.90 17.32
N LYS A 72 11.58 -9.29 16.16
CA LYS A 72 12.30 -8.06 15.81
C LYS A 72 12.02 -6.94 16.82
N TRP A 73 10.78 -6.79 17.24
CA TRP A 73 10.37 -5.70 18.13
C TRP A 73 10.57 -5.94 19.61
N LYS A 74 10.98 -7.13 20.03
CA LYS A 74 11.46 -7.39 21.41
C LYS A 74 12.71 -6.58 21.74
N SER A 75 13.55 -6.34 20.73
CA SER A 75 14.74 -5.50 20.85
C SER A 75 14.71 -4.44 19.74
N PRO A 76 13.89 -3.40 19.90
CA PRO A 76 13.75 -2.39 18.85
C PRO A 76 15.08 -1.68 18.62
N ASP A 77 15.43 -1.53 17.38
CA ASP A 77 16.49 -0.64 16.94
C ASP A 77 15.98 0.79 17.11
N LYS A 78 16.49 1.49 18.11
CA LYS A 78 16.02 2.83 18.46
C LYS A 78 16.22 3.85 17.34
N ASP A 79 17.16 3.58 16.45
CA ASP A 79 17.50 4.48 15.36
C ASP A 79 16.56 4.29 14.15
N HIS A 80 15.85 3.16 14.08
CA HIS A 80 15.01 2.78 12.95
C HIS A 80 13.51 2.60 13.28
N ASP A 81 13.16 2.66 14.57
CA ASP A 81 11.77 2.50 14.98
C ASP A 81 11.04 3.86 15.07
N ILE A 82 9.92 3.96 14.40
CA ILE A 82 9.07 5.13 14.46
C ILE A 82 8.19 5.03 15.71
N PRO A 83 8.26 5.99 16.64
CA PRO A 83 7.47 5.95 17.89
C PRO A 83 5.97 5.80 17.64
N ALA A 84 5.41 6.47 16.62
CA ALA A 84 4.01 6.36 16.27
C ALA A 84 3.60 4.94 15.86
N ALA A 85 4.48 4.21 15.17
CA ALA A 85 4.23 2.83 14.77
C ALA A 85 4.23 1.85 15.95
N LEU A 86 4.87 2.20 17.07
CA LEU A 86 4.96 1.33 18.24
C LEU A 86 3.59 1.02 18.86
N LYS A 87 2.66 1.96 18.79
CA LYS A 87 1.30 1.77 19.32
C LYS A 87 0.52 0.66 18.61
N TYR A 88 0.88 0.32 17.37
CA TYR A 88 0.22 -0.71 16.56
C TYR A 88 0.88 -2.09 16.64
N ARG A 89 1.96 -2.23 17.39
CA ARG A 89 2.64 -3.53 17.59
C ARG A 89 1.86 -4.51 18.45
N GLN A 90 0.93 -3.98 19.23
CA GLN A 90 0.06 -4.76 20.10
C GLN A 90 -1.37 -4.48 19.67
N GLY A 91 -2.07 -5.48 19.26
CA GLY A 91 -3.45 -5.32 18.85
C GLY A 91 -3.86 -6.40 17.90
N SER A 92 -5.14 -6.45 17.65
CA SER A 92 -5.75 -7.36 16.71
C SER A 92 -6.55 -6.54 15.73
N MET A 93 -6.10 -6.51 14.49
CA MET A 93 -6.67 -5.73 13.39
C MET A 93 -6.71 -6.60 12.14
N SER A 94 -7.48 -6.22 11.14
CA SER A 94 -7.36 -6.83 9.82
C SER A 94 -5.99 -6.50 9.21
N VAL A 95 -5.58 -7.26 8.21
CA VAL A 95 -4.31 -7.01 7.49
C VAL A 95 -4.32 -5.60 6.89
N ALA A 96 -5.40 -5.20 6.22
CA ALA A 96 -5.55 -3.87 5.66
C ALA A 96 -5.44 -2.76 6.71
N GLN A 97 -6.00 -2.95 7.90
CA GLN A 97 -5.88 -2.00 9.00
C GLN A 97 -4.44 -1.88 9.50
N PHE A 98 -3.72 -2.98 9.65
CA PHE A 98 -2.31 -2.92 10.02
C PHE A 98 -1.47 -2.16 9.00
N GLU A 99 -1.65 -2.46 7.72
CA GLU A 99 -0.92 -1.78 6.64
C GLU A 99 -1.21 -0.27 6.62
N ALA A 100 -2.50 0.09 6.69
CA ALA A 100 -2.90 1.48 6.72
C ALA A 100 -2.34 2.24 7.93
N HIS A 101 -2.36 1.64 9.12
CA HIS A 101 -1.77 2.24 10.31
C HIS A 101 -0.24 2.38 10.23
N TRP A 102 0.46 1.37 9.69
CA TRP A 102 1.91 1.46 9.54
C TRP A 102 2.31 2.58 8.58
N LEU A 103 1.59 2.75 7.48
CA LEU A 103 1.83 3.85 6.55
C LEU A 103 1.45 5.20 7.17
N ALA A 104 0.30 5.30 7.82
CA ALA A 104 -0.14 6.51 8.51
C ALA A 104 0.80 6.90 9.67
N SER A 105 1.52 5.96 10.26
CA SER A 105 2.50 6.28 11.31
C SER A 105 3.65 7.17 10.82
N TRP A 106 4.03 7.07 9.56
CA TRP A 106 5.00 7.98 8.95
C TRP A 106 4.44 9.40 8.84
N VAL A 107 3.16 9.52 8.54
CA VAL A 107 2.48 10.81 8.50
C VAL A 107 2.44 11.43 9.90
N GLU A 108 2.05 10.65 10.91
CA GLU A 108 1.96 11.11 12.31
C GLU A 108 3.31 11.51 12.91
N GLU A 109 4.38 10.85 12.51
CA GLU A 109 5.73 11.14 13.05
C GLU A 109 6.42 12.29 12.31
N PHE A 110 6.31 12.34 10.99
CA PHE A 110 7.11 13.25 10.15
C PHE A 110 6.31 14.35 9.46
N GLY A 111 4.97 14.34 9.54
CA GLY A 111 4.13 15.34 8.88
C GLY A 111 4.12 15.21 7.35
N ILE A 112 4.26 13.98 6.86
CA ILE A 112 4.10 13.71 5.43
C ILE A 112 2.68 14.12 5.01
N ASP A 113 2.56 14.94 3.98
CA ASP A 113 1.29 15.53 3.56
C ASP A 113 0.65 14.82 2.36
N GLY A 114 1.31 13.81 1.81
CA GLY A 114 0.73 13.00 0.73
C GLY A 114 1.50 11.75 0.37
N PHE A 115 0.81 10.85 -0.34
CA PHE A 115 1.38 9.62 -0.89
C PHE A 115 1.20 9.54 -2.40
N ARG A 116 2.23 9.11 -3.08
CA ARG A 116 2.11 8.50 -4.39
C ARG A 116 1.97 6.99 -4.19
N CYS A 117 0.84 6.45 -4.62
CA CYS A 117 0.53 5.04 -4.48
C CYS A 117 0.80 4.30 -5.78
N ASP A 118 1.64 3.31 -5.69
CA ASP A 118 2.02 2.44 -6.79
C ASP A 118 0.98 1.31 -6.96
N THR A 119 0.86 0.79 -8.17
CA THR A 119 0.08 -0.42 -8.50
C THR A 119 -1.33 -0.46 -7.90
N VAL A 120 -2.02 0.68 -7.91
CA VAL A 120 -3.29 0.90 -7.19
C VAL A 120 -4.37 -0.12 -7.53
N LYS A 121 -4.39 -0.65 -8.76
CA LYS A 121 -5.39 -1.61 -9.21
C LYS A 121 -5.34 -2.97 -8.51
N TYR A 122 -4.23 -3.28 -7.84
CA TYR A 122 -4.03 -4.56 -7.14
C TYR A 122 -4.43 -4.53 -5.67
N VAL A 123 -4.88 -3.40 -5.17
CA VAL A 123 -5.38 -3.23 -3.81
C VAL A 123 -6.82 -2.74 -3.86
N SER A 124 -7.65 -3.20 -2.95
CA SER A 124 -9.06 -2.82 -2.94
C SER A 124 -9.26 -1.33 -2.70
N LYS A 125 -10.31 -0.77 -3.31
CA LYS A 125 -10.65 0.64 -3.14
C LYS A 125 -10.98 0.96 -1.68
N ASP A 126 -11.56 0.03 -0.96
CA ASP A 126 -11.88 0.20 0.47
C ASP A 126 -10.62 0.27 1.33
N SER A 127 -9.59 -0.52 1.01
CA SER A 127 -8.29 -0.45 1.71
C SER A 127 -7.56 0.86 1.40
N TRP A 128 -7.61 1.35 0.17
CA TRP A 128 -7.10 2.68 -0.16
C TRP A 128 -7.83 3.80 0.57
N LYS A 129 -9.15 3.73 0.63
CA LYS A 129 -9.96 4.68 1.39
C LYS A 129 -9.58 4.69 2.86
N LEU A 130 -9.40 3.53 3.46
CA LEU A 130 -8.95 3.39 4.84
C LEU A 130 -7.60 4.06 5.06
N LEU A 131 -6.63 3.85 4.15
CA LEU A 131 -5.32 4.52 4.21
C LEU A 131 -5.47 6.04 4.16
N LYS A 132 -6.33 6.56 3.27
CA LYS A 132 -6.61 8.00 3.18
C LYS A 132 -7.16 8.55 4.49
N GLU A 133 -8.12 7.87 5.10
CA GLU A 133 -8.77 8.26 6.35
C GLU A 133 -7.74 8.31 7.49
N TYR A 134 -6.96 7.25 7.69
CA TYR A 134 -5.96 7.18 8.74
C TYR A 134 -4.81 8.18 8.54
N SER A 135 -4.40 8.39 7.30
CA SER A 135 -3.35 9.37 7.00
C SER A 135 -3.82 10.81 7.19
N THR A 136 -5.09 11.10 6.90
CA THR A 136 -5.69 12.41 7.16
C THR A 136 -5.73 12.71 8.66
N GLU A 137 -6.21 11.76 9.47
CA GLU A 137 -6.22 11.89 10.93
C GLU A 137 -4.79 12.04 11.49
N ALA A 138 -3.84 11.24 10.99
CA ALA A 138 -2.45 11.30 11.40
C ALA A 138 -1.80 12.67 11.10
N LEU A 139 -2.11 13.27 9.96
CA LEU A 139 -1.62 14.61 9.60
C LEU A 139 -2.21 15.69 10.50
N GLU A 140 -3.50 15.59 10.85
CA GLU A 140 -4.15 16.49 11.80
C GLU A 140 -3.48 16.40 13.18
N HIS A 141 -3.19 15.19 13.66
CA HIS A 141 -2.48 14.98 14.92
C HIS A 141 -1.07 15.58 14.88
N TRP A 142 -0.32 15.36 13.80
CA TRP A 142 1.00 15.94 13.64
C TRP A 142 0.96 17.48 13.65
N ARG A 143 0.03 18.08 12.92
CA ARG A 143 -0.16 19.53 12.88
C ARG A 143 -0.49 20.10 14.26
N ALA A 144 -1.40 19.46 14.98
CA ALA A 144 -1.75 19.87 16.34
C ALA A 144 -0.54 19.82 17.30
N LYS A 145 0.25 18.74 17.25
CA LYS A 145 1.46 18.53 18.08
C LYS A 145 2.57 19.53 17.77
N ASN A 146 2.69 19.95 16.51
CA ASN A 146 3.76 20.81 16.03
C ASN A 146 3.35 22.27 15.80
N LYS A 147 2.14 22.64 16.19
CA LYS A 147 1.65 24.01 16.10
C LYS A 147 2.57 25.00 16.82
N GLY A 148 3.03 26.01 16.10
CA GLY A 148 3.97 27.01 16.61
C GLY A 148 5.43 26.54 16.72
N LYS A 149 5.74 25.28 16.33
CA LYS A 149 7.09 24.73 16.31
C LYS A 149 7.60 24.53 14.88
N ASP A 150 6.69 24.15 13.98
CA ASP A 150 6.98 23.91 12.58
C ASP A 150 6.02 24.76 11.71
N PRO A 151 6.54 25.54 10.74
CA PRO A 151 5.70 26.34 9.85
C PRO A 151 4.68 25.52 9.06
N ALA A 152 5.02 24.30 8.65
CA ALA A 152 4.13 23.41 7.90
C ALA A 152 2.93 22.94 8.74
N ALA A 153 3.02 22.97 10.07
CA ALA A 153 1.88 22.68 10.95
C ALA A 153 0.74 23.69 10.85
N SER A 154 0.98 24.85 10.21
CA SER A 154 -0.05 25.86 9.94
C SER A 154 -0.74 25.68 8.59
N TRP A 155 -0.30 24.74 7.76
CA TRP A 155 -0.92 24.48 6.48
C TRP A 155 -2.27 23.80 6.65
N THR A 156 -3.20 24.12 5.76
CA THR A 156 -4.59 23.66 5.84
C THR A 156 -4.96 22.70 4.71
N ASP A 157 -4.03 22.43 3.80
CA ASP A 157 -4.27 21.53 2.69
C ASP A 157 -4.58 20.13 3.22
N PRO A 158 -5.57 19.43 2.64
CA PRO A 158 -5.88 18.07 3.05
C PRO A 158 -4.72 17.13 2.70
N PHE A 159 -4.65 15.99 3.40
CA PHE A 159 -3.73 14.91 3.02
C PHE A 159 -4.00 14.49 1.57
N TYR A 160 -2.96 14.43 0.74
CA TYR A 160 -3.09 14.21 -0.70
C TYR A 160 -2.69 12.79 -1.10
N MET A 161 -3.49 12.16 -1.93
CA MET A 161 -3.14 10.86 -2.53
C MET A 161 -3.23 10.91 -4.05
N THR A 162 -2.13 10.55 -4.72
CA THR A 162 -2.12 10.29 -6.15
C THR A 162 -1.85 8.82 -6.43
N GLY A 163 -2.59 8.24 -7.37
CA GLY A 163 -2.56 6.81 -7.64
C GLY A 163 -2.04 6.45 -9.01
N GLU A 164 -1.28 5.37 -9.09
CA GLU A 164 -0.90 4.77 -10.35
C GLU A 164 -1.86 3.64 -10.72
N VAL A 165 -2.76 3.92 -11.64
CA VAL A 165 -3.59 2.91 -12.29
C VAL A 165 -3.02 2.67 -13.68
N TRP A 166 -2.17 1.67 -13.79
CA TRP A 166 -1.56 1.32 -15.07
C TRP A 166 -2.63 0.79 -16.03
N ALA A 167 -3.12 1.67 -16.87
CA ALA A 167 -4.09 1.36 -17.93
C ALA A 167 -3.98 2.41 -19.03
N PHE A 168 -3.88 1.96 -20.24
CA PHE A 168 -3.88 2.80 -21.44
C PHE A 168 -5.31 2.97 -22.00
N THR A 169 -6.28 3.08 -21.14
CA THR A 169 -7.68 3.29 -21.52
C THR A 169 -8.10 4.71 -21.23
N ASN A 170 -8.87 5.26 -22.15
CA ASN A 170 -9.50 6.57 -22.02
C ASN A 170 -10.84 6.52 -21.31
N ASP A 171 -11.27 5.36 -20.80
CA ASP A 171 -12.53 5.31 -20.10
C ASP A 171 -12.42 6.04 -18.77
N PRO A 172 -12.96 7.26 -18.65
CA PRO A 172 -12.90 8.01 -17.40
C PRO A 172 -13.72 7.34 -16.30
N ASN A 173 -14.59 6.38 -16.62
CA ASN A 173 -15.39 5.69 -15.63
C ASN A 173 -14.54 4.70 -14.83
N ASP A 174 -13.65 3.98 -15.50
CA ASP A 174 -12.74 3.04 -14.82
C ASP A 174 -11.86 3.75 -13.79
N LYS A 175 -11.30 4.91 -14.15
CA LYS A 175 -10.43 5.69 -13.27
C LYS A 175 -11.21 6.46 -12.22
N SER A 176 -12.40 6.98 -12.54
CA SER A 176 -13.20 7.78 -11.61
C SER A 176 -13.63 7.04 -10.35
N GLU A 177 -13.76 5.73 -10.42
CA GLU A 177 -14.09 4.88 -9.27
C GLU A 177 -13.00 4.92 -8.18
N TYR A 178 -11.73 5.07 -8.56
CA TYR A 178 -10.64 5.20 -7.58
C TYR A 178 -10.71 6.52 -6.82
N ALA A 179 -11.06 7.61 -7.48
CA ALA A 179 -11.29 8.87 -6.80
C ALA A 179 -12.52 8.78 -5.88
N LYS A 180 -13.65 8.27 -6.38
CA LYS A 180 -14.92 8.23 -5.65
C LYS A 180 -14.92 7.25 -4.48
N LYS A 181 -14.32 6.07 -4.66
CA LYS A 181 -14.36 4.97 -3.69
C LYS A 181 -13.03 4.73 -2.99
N GLY A 182 -11.91 5.00 -3.64
CA GLY A 182 -10.56 4.79 -3.11
C GLY A 182 -9.96 6.00 -2.41
N GLY A 183 -10.61 7.17 -2.49
CA GLY A 183 -10.15 8.38 -1.83
C GLY A 183 -8.95 9.07 -2.50
N PHE A 184 -8.65 8.76 -3.75
CA PHE A 184 -7.59 9.41 -4.50
C PHE A 184 -8.00 10.81 -4.97
N ASP A 185 -7.12 11.76 -4.80
CA ASP A 185 -7.32 13.15 -5.26
C ASP A 185 -6.95 13.29 -6.73
N SER A 186 -6.01 12.47 -7.20
CA SER A 186 -5.65 12.37 -8.61
C SER A 186 -5.17 10.98 -8.98
N LEU A 187 -5.09 10.71 -10.27
CA LEU A 187 -4.49 9.51 -10.84
C LEU A 187 -3.47 9.91 -11.89
N ILE A 188 -2.38 9.16 -11.99
CA ILE A 188 -1.39 9.34 -13.04
C ILE A 188 -2.04 9.01 -14.39
N ASP A 189 -1.93 9.92 -15.33
CA ASP A 189 -2.45 9.70 -16.67
C ASP A 189 -1.37 9.11 -17.58
N PHE A 190 -1.60 7.88 -18.04
CA PHE A 190 -0.73 7.19 -18.97
C PHE A 190 -1.14 7.38 -20.44
N TYR A 191 -2.20 8.14 -20.71
CA TYR A 191 -2.70 8.33 -22.06
C TYR A 191 -1.68 9.00 -22.98
N PHE A 192 -0.83 9.85 -22.42
CA PHE A 192 0.25 10.50 -23.17
C PHE A 192 1.39 9.57 -23.60
N ASN A 193 1.33 8.31 -23.25
CA ASN A 193 2.29 7.30 -23.68
C ASN A 193 1.63 6.06 -24.30
N PRO A 194 0.69 6.21 -25.24
CA PRO A 194 0.30 5.09 -26.09
C PRO A 194 1.50 4.70 -26.97
N ASP A 195 1.55 3.46 -27.38
CA ASP A 195 2.64 2.93 -28.20
C ASP A 195 3.00 3.87 -29.38
N GLY A 196 4.20 4.43 -29.34
CA GLY A 196 4.74 5.30 -30.36
C GLY A 196 4.47 6.80 -30.21
N VAL A 197 3.71 7.24 -29.22
CA VAL A 197 3.54 8.66 -28.90
C VAL A 197 4.50 9.02 -27.76
N ASN A 198 5.46 9.85 -28.04
CA ASN A 198 6.33 10.45 -27.02
C ASN A 198 5.92 11.89 -26.73
N LEU A 199 6.42 12.42 -25.64
CA LEU A 199 6.11 13.79 -25.21
C LEU A 199 6.39 14.83 -26.32
N ASN A 200 7.41 14.60 -27.15
CA ASN A 200 7.76 15.51 -28.25
C ASN A 200 6.68 15.54 -29.33
N THR A 201 5.98 14.42 -29.61
CA THR A 201 4.86 14.40 -30.56
C THR A 201 3.61 15.06 -30.02
N CYS A 202 3.48 15.20 -28.70
CA CYS A 202 2.36 15.91 -28.08
C CYS A 202 2.58 17.43 -27.99
N ILE A 203 3.84 17.89 -28.08
CA ILE A 203 4.22 19.31 -27.86
C ILE A 203 4.56 20.01 -29.19
N THR A 204 4.89 19.30 -30.26
CA THR A 204 5.13 19.91 -31.57
C THR A 204 3.79 20.32 -32.19
N PRO A 205 3.52 21.63 -32.35
CA PRO A 205 2.39 22.06 -33.16
C PRO A 205 2.60 21.62 -34.61
N ASP A 206 1.54 21.18 -35.26
CA ASP A 206 1.51 20.94 -36.71
C ASP A 206 1.88 22.20 -37.51
#